data_cc2bb1c76d328a56ee7819a47e85b761
#
_entry.id   cc2bb1c76d328a56ee7819a47e85b761
#
_cell.length_a   1.000
_cell.length_b   1.000
_cell.length_c   1.000
_cell.angle_alpha   90.00
_cell.angle_beta   90.00
_cell.angle_gamma   90.00
#
_symmetry.space_group_name_H-M   'P 1'
#
loop_
_entity.id
_entity.type
_entity.pdbx_description
1 polymer ?
#
loop_
_entity_poly.entity_id
_entity_poly.type
_entity_poly.pdbx_seq_one_letter_code
_entity_poly.pdbx_strand_id
1 'polypeptide(L)'
;MRFAELDAVTLDAHGTLVELADPVPELDHGLRERGIARSGREVARAFATEVEYYRDHAHEGRDAKTLARLRLECTGVFLQALEAELAPEAFVDAFVGSIRFEALPGTQRSLRTLRQRGLALAVVSNWDVGLQAHLHEAALGGLTVVTSAEVGAPKPAPAAFELAIEHLGVRPDRTLHIGDSDADEEGARAAGLRFAPAPLATALGA
;
A
#
# COMPACT_ATOMS: atom_id res chain seq x y z
N MET A 1 8.42 8.42 23.43
CA MET A 1 9.26 7.25 23.04
C MET A 1 10.70 7.71 22.85
N ARG A 2 11.70 6.96 23.31
CA ARG A 2 13.15 7.32 23.12
C ARG A 2 13.66 6.67 21.84
N PHE A 3 13.73 7.41 20.75
CA PHE A 3 14.31 6.94 19.47
C PHE A 3 15.79 6.51 19.58
N ALA A 4 16.51 6.97 20.61
CA ALA A 4 17.89 6.57 20.87
C ALA A 4 18.08 5.07 21.19
N GLU A 5 16.98 4.35 21.44
CA GLU A 5 16.98 2.92 21.72
C GLU A 5 16.60 2.07 20.50
N LEU A 6 16.33 2.71 19.35
CA LEU A 6 15.93 2.03 18.12
C LEU A 6 17.08 1.95 17.13
N ASP A 7 17.11 0.86 16.37
CA ASP A 7 18.00 0.65 15.23
C ASP A 7 17.26 0.86 13.89
N ALA A 8 15.93 0.62 13.89
CA ALA A 8 15.11 0.71 12.68
C ALA A 8 13.69 1.17 12.95
N VAL A 9 13.04 1.62 11.88
CA VAL A 9 11.59 1.85 11.80
C VAL A 9 11.05 1.14 10.57
N THR A 10 10.03 0.29 10.76
CA THR A 10 9.19 -0.22 9.69
C THR A 10 7.91 0.59 9.60
N LEU A 11 7.36 0.76 8.43
CA LEU A 11 6.26 1.68 8.12
C LEU A 11 5.22 0.97 7.28
N ASP A 12 3.94 1.08 7.61
CA ASP A 12 2.91 0.75 6.64
C ASP A 12 2.90 1.75 5.48
N ALA A 13 2.26 1.41 4.36
CA ALA A 13 2.18 2.26 3.18
C ALA A 13 0.91 3.12 3.18
N HIS A 14 -0.27 2.49 2.98
CA HIS A 14 -1.53 3.22 2.84
C HIS A 14 -2.01 3.76 4.19
N GLY A 15 -2.41 5.04 4.24
CA GLY A 15 -2.82 5.67 5.50
C GLY A 15 -1.66 6.09 6.43
N THR A 16 -0.42 5.67 6.10
CA THR A 16 0.79 6.00 6.88
C THR A 16 1.81 6.81 6.08
N LEU A 17 2.15 6.39 4.87
CA LEU A 17 3.07 7.08 3.97
C LEU A 17 2.38 7.72 2.78
N VAL A 18 1.37 7.04 2.23
CA VAL A 18 0.66 7.45 1.02
C VAL A 18 -0.84 7.32 1.22
N GLU A 19 -1.58 8.07 0.41
CA GLU A 19 -3.02 7.95 0.23
C GLU A 19 -3.36 7.82 -1.26
N LEU A 20 -4.50 7.19 -1.56
CA LEU A 20 -5.01 7.08 -2.92
C LEU A 20 -5.56 8.44 -3.36
N ALA A 21 -5.07 8.97 -4.48
CA ALA A 21 -5.69 10.11 -5.17
C ALA A 21 -7.07 9.68 -5.70
N ASP A 22 -8.01 10.63 -5.81
CA ASP A 22 -9.36 10.32 -6.32
C ASP A 22 -9.30 9.75 -7.74
N PRO A 23 -9.60 8.46 -7.97
CA PRO A 23 -9.51 7.84 -9.29
C PRO A 23 -10.77 8.09 -10.15
N VAL A 24 -11.86 8.61 -9.55
CA VAL A 24 -13.16 8.72 -10.23
C VAL A 24 -13.13 9.55 -11.51
N PRO A 25 -12.45 10.71 -11.57
CA PRO A 25 -12.37 11.51 -12.79
C PRO A 25 -11.71 10.75 -13.95
N GLU A 26 -10.60 10.07 -13.69
CA GLU A 26 -9.84 9.32 -14.69
C GLU A 26 -10.61 8.08 -15.16
N LEU A 27 -11.27 7.36 -14.23
CA LEU A 27 -12.12 6.22 -14.54
C LEU A 27 -13.33 6.63 -15.40
N ASP A 28 -14.01 7.73 -15.04
CA ASP A 28 -15.14 8.27 -15.81
C ASP A 28 -14.69 8.67 -17.22
N HIS A 29 -13.54 9.32 -17.33
CA HIS A 29 -12.97 9.67 -18.63
C HIS A 29 -12.71 8.44 -19.50
N GLY A 30 -12.02 7.45 -18.97
CA GLY A 30 -11.72 6.19 -19.67
C GLY A 30 -12.98 5.41 -20.10
N LEU A 31 -14.03 5.42 -19.27
CA LEU A 31 -15.33 4.82 -19.59
C LEU A 31 -16.03 5.55 -20.76
N ARG A 32 -16.04 6.89 -20.74
CA ARG A 32 -16.64 7.73 -21.80
C ARG A 32 -15.94 7.55 -23.14
N GLU A 33 -14.63 7.43 -23.19
CA GLU A 33 -13.88 7.11 -24.40
C GLU A 33 -14.33 5.80 -25.05
N ARG A 34 -14.90 4.88 -24.26
CA ARG A 34 -15.45 3.59 -24.69
C ARG A 34 -16.98 3.58 -24.84
N GLY A 35 -17.60 4.78 -24.85
CA GLY A 35 -19.03 4.96 -25.03
C GLY A 35 -19.88 4.61 -23.80
N ILE A 36 -19.28 4.43 -22.63
CA ILE A 36 -19.97 4.11 -21.38
C ILE A 36 -20.13 5.38 -20.54
N ALA A 37 -21.38 5.83 -20.36
CA ALA A 37 -21.71 6.96 -19.51
C ALA A 37 -22.25 6.48 -18.17
N ARG A 38 -21.62 6.90 -17.06
CA ARG A 38 -22.06 6.64 -15.69
C ARG A 38 -21.94 7.91 -14.87
N SER A 39 -22.69 8.01 -13.79
CA SER A 39 -22.50 9.10 -12.82
C SER A 39 -21.25 8.86 -11.99
N GLY A 40 -20.57 9.92 -11.53
CA GLY A 40 -19.41 9.79 -10.63
C GLY A 40 -19.72 9.00 -9.36
N ARG A 41 -20.99 9.02 -8.88
CA ARG A 41 -21.43 8.19 -7.73
C ARG A 41 -21.43 6.70 -8.06
N GLU A 42 -21.85 6.31 -9.26
CA GLU A 42 -21.82 4.90 -9.69
C GLU A 42 -20.40 4.43 -9.85
N VAL A 43 -19.53 5.24 -10.47
CA VAL A 43 -18.10 4.95 -10.61
C VAL A 43 -17.44 4.79 -9.26
N ALA A 44 -17.67 5.72 -8.31
CA ALA A 44 -17.11 5.63 -6.96
C ALA A 44 -17.56 4.38 -6.20
N ARG A 45 -18.84 3.98 -6.34
CA ARG A 45 -19.36 2.77 -5.70
C ARG A 45 -18.75 1.50 -6.29
N ALA A 46 -18.63 1.43 -7.61
CA ALA A 46 -18.01 0.30 -8.28
C ALA A 46 -16.53 0.17 -7.92
N PHE A 47 -15.83 1.30 -7.82
CA PHE A 47 -14.45 1.32 -7.38
C PHE A 47 -14.31 0.86 -5.91
N ALA A 48 -15.22 1.27 -5.02
CA ALA A 48 -15.21 0.78 -3.63
C ALA A 48 -15.39 -0.76 -3.56
N THR A 49 -16.26 -1.33 -4.40
CA THR A 49 -16.43 -2.80 -4.49
C THR A 49 -15.12 -3.49 -4.96
N GLU A 50 -14.43 -2.88 -5.92
CA GLU A 50 -13.15 -3.40 -6.38
C GLU A 50 -12.08 -3.32 -5.30
N VAL A 51 -11.99 -2.21 -4.56
CA VAL A 51 -11.04 -2.05 -3.45
C VAL A 51 -11.21 -3.13 -2.38
N GLU A 52 -12.45 -3.53 -2.06
CA GLU A 52 -12.72 -4.65 -1.16
C GLU A 52 -12.14 -5.95 -1.73
N TYR A 53 -12.41 -6.25 -3.01
CA TYR A 53 -11.85 -7.41 -3.69
C TYR A 53 -10.32 -7.38 -3.68
N TYR A 54 -9.70 -6.26 -4.06
CA TYR A 54 -8.24 -6.11 -4.07
C TYR A 54 -7.61 -6.37 -2.70
N ARG A 55 -8.20 -5.85 -1.62
CA ARG A 55 -7.69 -6.04 -0.25
C ARG A 55 -7.56 -7.51 0.12
N ASP A 56 -8.53 -8.31 -0.29
CA ASP A 56 -8.53 -9.75 0.00
C ASP A 56 -7.52 -10.53 -0.87
N HIS A 57 -7.21 -10.04 -2.08
CA HIS A 57 -6.42 -10.75 -3.09
C HIS A 57 -5.06 -10.12 -3.39
N ALA A 58 -4.70 -8.97 -2.81
CA ALA A 58 -3.45 -8.26 -3.09
C ALA A 58 -2.22 -9.17 -2.96
N HIS A 59 -2.21 -10.08 -1.97
CA HIS A 59 -1.13 -11.03 -1.73
C HIS A 59 -0.95 -12.09 -2.84
N GLU A 60 -1.86 -12.18 -3.80
CA GLU A 60 -1.76 -13.07 -4.96
C GLU A 60 -0.91 -12.50 -6.09
N GLY A 61 -0.73 -11.17 -6.13
CA GLY A 61 0.09 -10.47 -7.13
C GLY A 61 1.59 -10.56 -6.84
N ARG A 62 2.18 -11.79 -6.92
CA ARG A 62 3.53 -12.12 -6.44
C ARG A 62 4.65 -11.88 -7.46
N ASP A 63 4.31 -11.77 -8.72
CA ASP A 63 5.21 -11.56 -9.85
C ASP A 63 4.48 -10.85 -10.99
N ALA A 64 5.18 -10.53 -12.07
CA ALA A 64 4.59 -9.81 -13.20
C ALA A 64 3.37 -10.53 -13.82
N LYS A 65 3.37 -11.87 -13.83
CA LYS A 65 2.29 -12.67 -14.43
C LYS A 65 1.05 -12.68 -13.54
N THR A 66 1.23 -12.96 -12.25
CA THR A 66 0.16 -13.01 -11.26
C THR A 66 -0.40 -11.61 -10.99
N LEU A 67 0.43 -10.57 -11.01
CA LEU A 67 -0.01 -9.18 -10.92
C LEU A 67 -0.85 -8.77 -12.12
N ALA A 68 -0.45 -9.14 -13.35
CA ALA A 68 -1.25 -8.86 -14.54
C ALA A 68 -2.63 -9.54 -14.47
N ARG A 69 -2.68 -10.79 -13.97
CA ARG A 69 -3.95 -11.49 -13.74
C ARG A 69 -4.80 -10.78 -12.69
N LEU A 70 -4.23 -10.44 -11.53
CA LEU A 70 -4.95 -9.73 -10.47
C LEU A 70 -5.53 -8.40 -10.98
N ARG A 71 -4.78 -7.61 -11.72
CA ARG A 71 -5.24 -6.36 -12.32
C ARG A 71 -6.42 -6.55 -13.26
N LEU A 72 -6.40 -7.63 -14.04
CA LEU A 72 -7.50 -7.98 -14.94
C LEU A 72 -8.75 -8.38 -14.16
N GLU A 73 -8.60 -9.18 -13.10
CA GLU A 73 -9.69 -9.59 -12.20
C GLU A 73 -10.29 -8.38 -11.49
N CYS A 74 -9.49 -7.48 -10.93
CA CYS A 74 -9.91 -6.21 -10.32
C CYS A 74 -10.70 -5.35 -11.31
N THR A 75 -10.19 -5.21 -12.55
CA THR A 75 -10.91 -4.50 -13.62
C THR A 75 -12.25 -5.15 -13.92
N GLY A 76 -12.30 -6.48 -13.95
CA GLY A 76 -13.55 -7.24 -14.14
C GLY A 76 -14.57 -6.98 -13.04
N VAL A 77 -14.13 -6.99 -11.77
CA VAL A 77 -15.00 -6.68 -10.62
C VAL A 77 -15.55 -5.25 -10.71
N PHE A 78 -14.69 -4.27 -11.04
CA PHE A 78 -15.11 -2.89 -11.26
C PHE A 78 -16.18 -2.76 -12.35
N LEU A 79 -15.93 -3.35 -13.54
CA LEU A 79 -16.87 -3.30 -14.67
C LEU A 79 -18.19 -4.03 -14.37
N GLN A 80 -18.12 -5.16 -13.67
CA GLN A 80 -19.31 -5.89 -13.23
C GLN A 80 -20.16 -5.07 -12.25
N ALA A 81 -19.52 -4.39 -11.28
CA ALA A 81 -20.22 -3.54 -10.33
C ALA A 81 -20.86 -2.30 -11.00
N LEU A 82 -20.37 -1.88 -12.16
CA LEU A 82 -20.96 -0.85 -13.02
C LEU A 82 -22.04 -1.36 -13.96
N GLU A 83 -22.28 -2.68 -14.04
CA GLU A 83 -23.11 -3.30 -15.06
C GLU A 83 -22.71 -2.84 -16.48
N ALA A 84 -21.39 -2.78 -16.73
CA ALA A 84 -20.82 -2.32 -17.98
C ALA A 84 -20.52 -3.50 -18.89
N GLU A 85 -21.05 -3.49 -20.13
CA GLU A 85 -20.76 -4.50 -21.15
C GLU A 85 -19.43 -4.18 -21.84
N LEU A 86 -18.33 -4.39 -21.14
CA LEU A 86 -16.97 -4.18 -21.64
C LEU A 86 -16.07 -5.30 -21.16
N ALA A 87 -15.23 -5.84 -22.05
CA ALA A 87 -14.24 -6.84 -21.68
C ALA A 87 -13.14 -6.18 -20.80
N PRO A 88 -12.73 -6.82 -19.69
CA PRO A 88 -11.68 -6.26 -18.81
C PRO A 88 -10.38 -5.92 -19.56
N GLU A 89 -9.98 -6.72 -20.54
CA GLU A 89 -8.80 -6.50 -21.38
C GLU A 89 -8.83 -5.18 -22.15
N ALA A 90 -10.03 -4.69 -22.48
CA ALA A 90 -10.18 -3.41 -23.18
C ALA A 90 -10.12 -2.19 -22.26
N PHE A 91 -10.11 -2.42 -20.93
CA PHE A 91 -10.15 -1.33 -19.94
C PHE A 91 -9.01 -1.38 -18.93
N VAL A 92 -8.31 -2.50 -18.76
CA VAL A 92 -7.31 -2.69 -17.70
C VAL A 92 -6.22 -1.62 -17.67
N ASP A 93 -5.74 -1.16 -18.81
CA ASP A 93 -4.70 -0.13 -18.86
C ASP A 93 -5.22 1.23 -18.34
N ALA A 94 -6.45 1.60 -18.70
CA ALA A 94 -7.10 2.81 -18.20
C ALA A 94 -7.43 2.67 -16.71
N PHE A 95 -7.90 1.51 -16.28
CA PHE A 95 -8.19 1.22 -14.88
C PHE A 95 -6.94 1.35 -14.01
N VAL A 96 -5.86 0.63 -14.35
CA VAL A 96 -4.60 0.67 -13.60
C VAL A 96 -3.96 2.07 -13.65
N GLY A 97 -4.05 2.76 -14.79
CA GLY A 97 -3.54 4.12 -14.96
C GLY A 97 -4.26 5.18 -14.11
N SER A 98 -5.51 4.89 -13.66
CA SER A 98 -6.26 5.77 -12.75
C SER A 98 -5.84 5.65 -11.29
N ILE A 99 -5.16 4.55 -10.92
CA ILE A 99 -4.77 4.26 -9.54
C ILE A 99 -3.42 4.94 -9.27
N ARG A 100 -3.46 6.05 -8.55
CA ARG A 100 -2.28 6.84 -8.19
C ARG A 100 -2.24 7.09 -6.70
N PHE A 101 -1.04 7.06 -6.15
CA PHE A 101 -0.82 7.31 -4.72
C PHE A 101 0.02 8.58 -4.55
N GLU A 102 -0.38 9.39 -3.59
CA GLU A 102 0.31 10.62 -3.22
C GLU A 102 0.87 10.49 -1.80
N ALA A 103 2.05 11.07 -1.58
CA ALA A 103 2.64 11.08 -0.24
C ALA A 103 1.78 11.90 0.72
N LEU A 104 1.45 11.35 1.88
CA LEU A 104 0.77 12.07 2.93
C LEU A 104 1.58 13.29 3.39
N PRO A 105 0.89 14.38 3.81
CA PRO A 105 1.57 15.60 4.25
C PRO A 105 2.63 15.33 5.33
N GLY A 106 3.84 15.80 5.11
CA GLY A 106 4.95 15.66 6.06
C GLY A 106 5.74 14.34 5.97
N THR A 107 5.29 13.34 5.19
CA THR A 107 5.96 12.03 5.05
C THR A 107 7.42 12.17 4.66
N GLN A 108 7.73 12.91 3.59
CA GLN A 108 9.12 13.10 3.13
C GLN A 108 10.02 13.74 4.20
N ARG A 109 9.47 14.72 4.96
CA ARG A 109 10.19 15.37 6.06
C ARG A 109 10.48 14.37 7.17
N SER A 110 9.49 13.59 7.55
CA SER A 110 9.58 12.57 8.59
C SER A 110 10.61 11.49 8.23
N LEU A 111 10.59 10.98 7.00
CA LEU A 111 11.57 10.00 6.52
C LEU A 111 12.99 10.56 6.53
N ARG A 112 13.19 11.82 6.13
CA ARG A 112 14.50 12.48 6.23
C ARG A 112 14.98 12.56 7.69
N THR A 113 14.09 12.93 8.61
CA THR A 113 14.41 13.00 10.04
C THR A 113 14.83 11.65 10.60
N LEU A 114 14.12 10.57 10.24
CA LEU A 114 14.48 9.21 10.67
C LEU A 114 15.87 8.79 10.14
N ARG A 115 16.12 9.05 8.84
CA ARG A 115 17.44 8.78 8.23
C ARG A 115 18.57 9.59 8.89
N GLN A 116 18.34 10.86 9.22
CA GLN A 116 19.31 11.70 9.91
C GLN A 116 19.64 11.21 11.33
N ARG A 117 18.70 10.48 11.96
CA ARG A 117 18.91 9.79 13.24
C ARG A 117 19.66 8.46 13.10
N GLY A 118 20.04 8.07 11.88
CA GLY A 118 20.75 6.82 11.61
C GLY A 118 19.88 5.57 11.64
N LEU A 119 18.54 5.72 11.60
CA LEU A 119 17.63 4.58 11.64
C LEU A 119 17.51 3.93 10.25
N ALA A 120 17.58 2.60 10.20
CA ALA A 120 17.24 1.83 9.01
C ALA A 120 15.73 1.86 8.78
N LEU A 121 15.29 1.92 7.50
CA LEU A 121 13.88 2.08 7.16
C LEU A 121 13.43 0.99 6.19
N ALA A 122 12.27 0.38 6.48
CA ALA A 122 11.57 -0.49 5.55
C ALA A 122 10.07 -0.18 5.54
N VAL A 123 9.41 -0.54 4.44
CA VAL A 123 7.95 -0.55 4.31
C VAL A 123 7.46 -1.98 4.45
N VAL A 124 6.40 -2.20 5.23
CA VAL A 124 5.73 -3.49 5.42
C VAL A 124 4.25 -3.29 5.18
N SER A 125 3.71 -3.79 4.07
CA SER A 125 2.33 -3.50 3.69
C SER A 125 1.59 -4.69 3.08
N ASN A 126 0.27 -4.74 3.30
CA ASN A 126 -0.62 -5.65 2.59
C ASN A 126 -0.83 -5.13 1.17
N TRP A 127 0.02 -5.58 0.24
CA TRP A 127 0.08 -5.10 -1.13
C TRP A 127 0.63 -6.16 -2.06
N ASP A 128 0.40 -6.01 -3.37
CA ASP A 128 1.08 -6.76 -4.41
C ASP A 128 2.53 -6.28 -4.63
N VAL A 129 3.27 -6.94 -5.51
CA VAL A 129 4.67 -6.57 -5.80
C VAL A 129 4.85 -5.22 -6.51
N GLY A 130 3.77 -4.54 -6.88
CA GLY A 130 3.79 -3.21 -7.51
C GLY A 130 4.04 -2.05 -6.54
N LEU A 131 3.96 -2.26 -5.23
CA LEU A 131 4.11 -1.18 -4.24
C LEU A 131 5.37 -0.33 -4.43
N GLN A 132 6.50 -0.95 -4.78
CA GLN A 132 7.76 -0.24 -5.00
C GLN A 132 7.64 0.86 -6.08
N ALA A 133 6.87 0.59 -7.15
CA ALA A 133 6.65 1.56 -8.23
C ALA A 133 5.78 2.72 -7.74
N HIS A 134 4.70 2.45 -7.01
CA HIS A 134 3.84 3.50 -6.44
C HIS A 134 4.58 4.40 -5.45
N LEU A 135 5.43 3.83 -4.59
CA LEU A 135 6.27 4.63 -3.70
C LEU A 135 7.27 5.50 -4.47
N HIS A 136 7.83 4.98 -5.57
CA HIS A 136 8.74 5.75 -6.42
C HIS A 136 8.01 6.94 -7.09
N GLU A 137 6.82 6.71 -7.63
CA GLU A 137 5.95 7.74 -8.22
C GLU A 137 5.55 8.81 -7.20
N ALA A 138 5.30 8.42 -5.95
CA ALA A 138 5.03 9.34 -4.83
C ALA A 138 6.30 10.04 -4.29
N ALA A 139 7.46 9.91 -4.95
CA ALA A 139 8.76 10.45 -4.53
C ALA A 139 9.24 9.93 -3.15
N LEU A 140 8.89 8.69 -2.82
CA LEU A 140 9.30 7.97 -1.60
C LEU A 140 10.27 6.81 -1.88
N GLY A 141 11.01 6.87 -2.98
CA GLY A 141 11.98 5.84 -3.35
C GLY A 141 13.13 5.65 -2.36
N GLY A 142 13.88 4.55 -2.52
CA GLY A 142 15.05 4.25 -1.69
C GLY A 142 14.71 3.70 -0.30
N LEU A 143 13.54 3.06 -0.16
CA LEU A 143 13.14 2.27 1.00
C LEU A 143 13.24 0.77 0.66
N THR A 144 13.62 -0.04 1.64
CA THR A 144 13.38 -1.49 1.57
C THR A 144 11.86 -1.70 1.64
N VAL A 145 11.30 -2.50 0.73
CA VAL A 145 9.86 -2.77 0.67
C VAL A 145 9.63 -4.26 0.80
N VAL A 146 8.77 -4.65 1.72
CA VAL A 146 8.28 -6.01 1.90
C VAL A 146 6.76 -5.99 1.84
N THR A 147 6.19 -6.79 0.95
CA THR A 147 4.75 -6.88 0.74
C THR A 147 4.18 -8.22 1.19
N SER A 148 2.87 -8.26 1.47
CA SER A 148 2.17 -9.51 1.73
C SER A 148 2.27 -10.49 0.56
N ALA A 149 2.37 -9.98 -0.68
CA ALA A 149 2.55 -10.79 -1.87
C ALA A 149 3.90 -11.50 -1.90
N GLU A 150 4.96 -10.85 -1.42
CA GLU A 150 6.31 -11.43 -1.36
C GLU A 150 6.38 -12.63 -0.39
N VAL A 151 5.74 -12.50 0.78
CA VAL A 151 5.75 -13.57 1.81
C VAL A 151 4.57 -14.53 1.69
N GLY A 152 3.57 -14.21 0.87
CA GLY A 152 2.36 -15.02 0.69
C GLY A 152 1.39 -15.00 1.88
N ALA A 153 1.54 -14.04 2.80
CA ALA A 153 0.70 -13.92 4.00
C ALA A 153 0.46 -12.44 4.35
N PRO A 154 -0.81 -11.98 4.41
CA PRO A 154 -1.11 -10.61 4.80
C PRO A 154 -0.93 -10.39 6.32
N LYS A 155 -0.68 -9.14 6.73
CA LYS A 155 -0.81 -8.70 8.12
C LYS A 155 -2.24 -9.05 8.61
N PRO A 156 -2.41 -9.56 9.84
CA PRO A 156 -1.48 -9.51 10.96
C PRO A 156 -0.47 -10.68 11.03
N ALA A 157 -0.32 -11.53 9.99
CA ALA A 157 0.73 -12.54 10.00
C ALA A 157 2.12 -11.87 10.14
N PRO A 158 3.03 -12.38 10.99
CA PRO A 158 4.31 -11.75 11.29
C PRO A 158 5.33 -11.84 10.15
N ALA A 159 5.12 -12.68 9.15
CA ALA A 159 6.10 -13.03 8.13
C ALA A 159 6.71 -11.83 7.39
N ALA A 160 5.90 -10.81 7.02
CA ALA A 160 6.41 -9.63 6.33
C ALA A 160 7.28 -8.74 7.25
N PHE A 161 6.96 -8.68 8.54
CA PHE A 161 7.77 -7.98 9.53
C PHE A 161 9.10 -8.71 9.78
N GLU A 162 9.07 -10.03 9.91
CA GLU A 162 10.25 -10.87 10.10
C GLU A 162 11.21 -10.72 8.92
N LEU A 163 10.71 -10.78 7.68
CA LEU A 163 11.51 -10.57 6.48
C LEU A 163 12.11 -9.16 6.43
N ALA A 164 11.33 -8.13 6.82
CA ALA A 164 11.84 -6.76 6.85
C ALA A 164 12.98 -6.59 7.86
N ILE A 165 12.88 -7.20 9.06
CA ILE A 165 13.93 -7.20 10.08
C ILE A 165 15.18 -7.92 9.55
N GLU A 166 15.02 -9.06 8.88
CA GLU A 166 16.11 -9.81 8.26
C GLU A 166 16.83 -8.96 7.22
N HIS A 167 16.10 -8.32 6.29
CA HIS A 167 16.67 -7.45 5.26
C HIS A 167 17.42 -6.25 5.84
N LEU A 168 16.96 -5.71 6.96
CA LEU A 168 17.62 -4.59 7.64
C LEU A 168 18.79 -5.02 8.55
N GLY A 169 18.90 -6.30 8.88
CA GLY A 169 19.91 -6.84 9.79
C GLY A 169 19.81 -6.28 11.22
N VAL A 170 18.57 -6.07 11.70
CA VAL A 170 18.30 -5.43 13.00
C VAL A 170 17.57 -6.36 13.95
N ARG A 171 17.53 -5.98 15.25
CA ARG A 171 16.79 -6.75 16.26
C ARG A 171 15.33 -6.33 16.32
N PRO A 172 14.36 -7.28 16.50
CA PRO A 172 12.95 -6.98 16.65
C PRO A 172 12.65 -5.98 17.77
N ASP A 173 13.19 -6.21 18.97
CA ASP A 173 12.97 -5.41 20.17
C ASP A 173 13.55 -3.98 20.08
N ARG A 174 14.39 -3.71 19.07
CA ARG A 174 14.94 -2.40 18.73
C ARG A 174 14.36 -1.79 17.45
N THR A 175 13.27 -2.39 16.94
CA THR A 175 12.55 -1.93 15.76
C THR A 175 11.16 -1.44 16.16
N LEU A 176 10.76 -0.29 15.62
CA LEU A 176 9.44 0.29 15.78
C LEU A 176 8.66 0.13 14.47
N HIS A 177 7.46 -0.44 14.53
CA HIS A 177 6.50 -0.34 13.43
C HIS A 177 5.55 0.84 13.64
N ILE A 178 5.28 1.58 12.57
CA ILE A 178 4.28 2.66 12.54
C ILE A 178 3.26 2.32 11.46
N GLY A 179 1.99 2.20 11.85
CA GLY A 179 0.87 1.84 10.97
C GLY A 179 -0.44 2.40 11.48
N ASP A 180 -1.52 2.28 10.69
CA ASP A 180 -2.81 2.89 10.96
C ASP A 180 -3.93 1.88 11.32
N SER A 181 -3.63 0.58 11.28
CA SER A 181 -4.61 -0.49 11.47
C SER A 181 -4.29 -1.43 12.64
N ASP A 182 -5.32 -2.14 13.12
CA ASP A 182 -5.15 -3.21 14.13
C ASP A 182 -4.23 -4.33 13.60
N ALA A 183 -4.27 -4.62 12.30
CA ALA A 183 -3.41 -5.62 11.67
C ALA A 183 -1.91 -5.23 11.72
N ASP A 184 -1.60 -3.92 11.71
CA ASP A 184 -0.24 -3.41 11.92
C ASP A 184 0.22 -3.66 13.35
N GLU A 185 -0.61 -3.31 14.33
CA GLU A 185 -0.30 -3.47 15.74
C GLU A 185 -0.14 -4.94 16.13
N GLU A 186 -1.09 -5.78 15.76
CA GLU A 186 -1.07 -7.21 16.06
C GLU A 186 0.12 -7.92 15.40
N GLY A 187 0.34 -7.65 14.10
CA GLY A 187 1.43 -8.26 13.35
C GLY A 187 2.82 -7.82 13.84
N ALA A 188 3.00 -6.52 14.11
CA ALA A 188 4.23 -6.00 14.68
C ALA A 188 4.55 -6.64 16.03
N ARG A 189 3.56 -6.74 16.91
CA ARG A 189 3.72 -7.39 18.23
C ARG A 189 4.02 -8.89 18.11
N ALA A 190 3.35 -9.59 17.18
CA ALA A 190 3.61 -11.00 16.93
C ALA A 190 5.04 -11.26 16.45
N ALA A 191 5.62 -10.32 15.69
CA ALA A 191 7.03 -10.36 15.26
C ALA A 191 8.01 -9.80 16.30
N GLY A 192 7.54 -9.38 17.49
CA GLY A 192 8.37 -8.85 18.58
C GLY A 192 8.83 -7.40 18.41
N LEU A 193 8.20 -6.64 17.51
CA LEU A 193 8.45 -5.22 17.30
C LEU A 193 7.67 -4.38 18.32
N ARG A 194 8.16 -3.15 18.52
CA ARG A 194 7.38 -2.08 19.15
C ARG A 194 6.40 -1.51 18.13
N PHE A 195 5.28 -0.95 18.60
CA PHE A 195 4.26 -0.32 17.75
C PHE A 195 3.98 1.11 18.18
N ALA A 196 3.69 1.97 17.20
CA ALA A 196 3.10 3.28 17.39
C ALA A 196 2.08 3.57 16.27
N PRO A 197 0.92 4.18 16.59
CA PRO A 197 -0.07 4.50 15.57
C PRO A 197 0.39 5.65 14.65
N ALA A 198 -0.06 5.62 13.40
CA ALA A 198 0.04 6.75 12.49
C ALA A 198 -0.78 7.95 13.02
N PRO A 199 -0.57 9.20 12.55
CA PRO A 199 0.34 9.53 11.46
C PRO A 199 1.81 9.60 11.88
N LEU A 200 2.70 9.39 10.92
CA LEU A 200 4.14 9.34 11.12
C LEU A 200 4.70 10.58 11.86
N ALA A 201 4.19 11.78 11.57
CA ALA A 201 4.60 13.01 12.24
C ALA A 201 4.30 12.97 13.75
N THR A 202 3.14 12.47 14.15
CA THR A 202 2.75 12.33 15.55
C THR A 202 3.61 11.30 16.29
N ALA A 203 3.87 10.17 15.65
CA ALA A 203 4.73 9.12 16.21
C ALA A 203 6.15 9.62 16.48
N LEU A 204 6.62 10.60 15.71
CA LEU A 204 7.93 11.23 15.87
C LEU A 204 7.97 12.34 16.94
N GLY A 205 6.82 12.72 17.52
CA GLY A 205 6.75 13.78 18.51
C GLY A 205 6.96 15.18 17.92
N ALA A 206 6.60 15.36 16.66
CA ALA A 206 6.68 16.64 15.94
C ALA A 206 5.36 17.38 16.01
#